data_e6d5c4b20598ef5298a936bc9a2c69a7
#
_entry.id   e6d5c4b20598ef5298a936bc9a2c69a7
#
_cell.length_a   1.000
_cell.length_b   1.000
_cell.length_c   1.000
_cell.angle_alpha   90.00
_cell.angle_beta   90.00
_cell.angle_gamma   90.00
#
_symmetry.space_group_name_H-M   'P 1'
#
loop_
_entity.id
_entity.type
_entity.pdbx_description
1 polymer ?
#
loop_
_entity_poly.entity_id
_entity_poly.type
_entity_poly.pdbx_seq_one_letter_code
_entity_poly.pdbx_strand_id
1 'polypeptide(L)'
;MIKQLWNKIPFTDLFLEASTWGRIRNGVTKRNIKIYTRKDSGYRYFSTYVNEKIKTTYVHRCVMAAHNPINGYEKLDVNHIDFNPSNNKISNLEWCTESENMQHSIRNGR
;
A
#
# COMPACT_ATOMS: atom_id res chain seq x y z
N MET A 1 -2.60 5.41 23.15
CA MET A 1 -1.53 5.02 22.21
C MET A 1 -2.09 4.09 21.17
N ILE A 2 -1.89 4.42 19.88
CA ILE A 2 -2.41 3.61 18.78
C ILE A 2 -1.44 2.47 18.52
N LYS A 3 -1.94 1.25 18.63
CA LYS A 3 -1.14 0.06 18.31
C LYS A 3 -1.04 -0.14 16.82
N GLN A 4 0.09 -0.66 16.37
CA GLN A 4 0.24 -1.17 15.02
C GLN A 4 -0.58 -2.46 14.89
N LEU A 5 -1.52 -2.49 13.95
CA LEU A 5 -2.33 -3.66 13.67
C LEU A 5 -1.88 -4.30 12.36
N TRP A 6 -1.97 -5.63 12.27
CA TRP A 6 -1.54 -6.39 11.12
C TRP A 6 -2.71 -7.17 10.53
N ASN A 7 -2.91 -7.06 9.23
CA ASN A 7 -3.93 -7.82 8.50
C ASN A 7 -3.33 -8.44 7.26
N LYS A 8 -3.89 -9.59 6.86
CA LYS A 8 -3.47 -10.31 5.66
C LYS A 8 -3.69 -9.45 4.41
N ILE A 9 -2.71 -9.47 3.51
CA ILE A 9 -2.82 -8.86 2.19
C ILE A 9 -3.57 -9.85 1.29
N PRO A 10 -4.74 -9.50 0.75
CA PRO A 10 -5.60 -10.49 0.09
C PRO A 10 -5.16 -10.92 -1.30
N PHE A 11 -4.34 -10.12 -2.00
CA PHE A 11 -4.05 -10.36 -3.41
C PHE A 11 -2.68 -11.00 -3.69
N THR A 12 -1.88 -11.29 -2.66
CA THR A 12 -0.59 -11.98 -2.83
C THR A 12 -0.76 -13.48 -2.65
N ASP A 13 0.08 -14.27 -3.36
CA ASP A 13 0.04 -15.73 -3.27
C ASP A 13 0.56 -16.23 -1.92
N LEU A 14 1.54 -15.52 -1.36
CA LEU A 14 2.11 -15.85 -0.05
C LEU A 14 1.27 -15.24 1.06
N PHE A 15 1.33 -15.86 2.25
CA PHE A 15 0.66 -15.30 3.43
C PHE A 15 1.49 -14.12 3.96
N LEU A 16 1.20 -12.93 3.44
CA LEU A 16 1.84 -11.69 3.87
C LEU A 16 0.84 -10.81 4.60
N GLU A 17 1.34 -10.02 5.54
CA GLU A 17 0.55 -9.09 6.31
C GLU A 17 1.08 -7.67 6.15
N ALA A 18 0.17 -6.71 6.11
CA ALA A 18 0.49 -5.28 6.11
C ALA A 18 0.04 -4.67 7.42
N SER A 19 0.85 -3.78 7.98
CA SER A 19 0.51 -3.08 9.20
C SER A 19 -0.17 -1.74 8.91
N THR A 20 -0.88 -1.23 9.90
CA THR A 20 -1.47 0.12 9.85
C THR A 20 -0.41 1.22 9.75
N TRP A 21 0.87 0.89 9.99
CA TRP A 21 1.99 1.83 9.91
C TRP A 21 2.78 1.72 8.61
N GLY A 22 2.37 0.85 7.68
CA GLY A 22 3.03 0.71 6.39
C GLY A 22 4.20 -0.26 6.38
N ARG A 23 4.21 -1.24 7.26
CA ARG A 23 5.20 -2.32 7.26
C ARG A 23 4.60 -3.58 6.65
N ILE A 24 5.46 -4.42 6.09
CA ILE A 24 5.07 -5.70 5.50
C ILE A 24 5.84 -6.81 6.20
N ARG A 25 5.17 -7.91 6.50
CA ARG A 25 5.82 -9.07 7.11
C ARG A 25 5.25 -10.38 6.60
N ASN A 26 6.01 -11.44 6.75
CA ASN A 26 5.51 -12.79 6.55
C ASN A 26 4.54 -13.12 7.68
N GLY A 27 3.32 -13.56 7.33
CA GLY A 27 2.27 -13.81 8.33
C GLY A 27 2.51 -15.07 9.16
N VAL A 28 3.36 -15.98 8.70
CA VAL A 28 3.70 -17.21 9.42
C VAL A 28 4.91 -17.00 10.34
N THR A 29 6.03 -16.52 9.79
CA THR A 29 7.28 -16.36 10.56
C THR A 29 7.34 -15.05 11.34
N LYS A 30 6.49 -14.08 10.98
CA LYS A 30 6.47 -12.72 11.55
C LYS A 30 7.74 -11.92 11.25
N ARG A 31 8.55 -12.37 10.30
CA ARG A 31 9.74 -11.63 9.85
C ARG A 31 9.33 -10.51 8.90
N ASN A 32 9.93 -9.34 9.08
CA ASN A 32 9.70 -8.21 8.22
C ASN A 32 10.26 -8.45 6.81
N ILE A 33 9.51 -8.01 5.82
CA ILE A 33 9.93 -8.01 4.43
C ILE A 33 10.64 -6.70 4.15
N LYS A 34 11.78 -6.77 3.47
CA LYS A 34 12.54 -5.58 3.11
C LYS A 34 11.78 -4.77 2.06
N ILE A 35 11.65 -3.47 2.33
CA ILE A 35 10.94 -2.53 1.47
C ILE A 35 11.96 -1.57 0.87
N TYR A 36 11.80 -1.31 -0.42
CA TYR A 36 12.65 -0.41 -1.20
C TYR A 36 11.88 0.86 -1.54
N THR A 37 12.59 1.92 -1.83
CA THR A 37 12.00 3.20 -2.25
C THR A 37 12.42 3.52 -3.68
N ARG A 38 11.46 3.80 -4.56
CA ARG A 38 11.76 4.22 -5.92
C ARG A 38 12.35 5.62 -5.91
N LYS A 39 13.46 5.78 -6.63
CA LYS A 39 14.16 7.08 -6.68
C LYS A 39 13.37 8.14 -7.46
N ASP A 40 12.62 7.71 -8.47
CA ASP A 40 11.88 8.62 -9.36
C ASP A 40 10.59 9.15 -8.73
N SER A 41 9.91 8.35 -7.93
CA SER A 41 8.58 8.67 -7.42
C SER A 41 8.48 8.74 -5.90
N GLY A 42 9.44 8.13 -5.18
CA GLY A 42 9.38 8.02 -3.73
C GLY A 42 8.44 6.93 -3.21
N TYR A 43 7.76 6.20 -4.10
CA TYR A 43 6.89 5.10 -3.69
C TYR A 43 7.68 3.95 -3.09
N ARG A 44 7.14 3.35 -2.04
CA ARG A 44 7.75 2.20 -1.38
C ARG A 44 7.16 0.92 -1.94
N TYR A 45 8.02 -0.05 -2.19
CA TYR A 45 7.63 -1.28 -2.86
C TYR A 45 8.46 -2.48 -2.40
N PHE A 46 7.96 -3.65 -2.74
CA PHE A 46 8.68 -4.93 -2.62
C PHE A 46 8.21 -5.84 -3.75
N SER A 47 8.90 -6.95 -3.96
CA SER A 47 8.50 -7.93 -4.98
C SER A 47 7.94 -9.16 -4.30
N THR A 48 6.86 -9.69 -4.83
CA THR A 48 6.24 -10.92 -4.33
C THR A 48 5.48 -11.62 -5.44
N TYR A 49 4.95 -12.78 -5.13
CA TYR A 49 4.16 -13.56 -6.09
C TYR A 49 2.70 -13.13 -6.06
N VAL A 50 2.17 -12.83 -7.24
CA VAL A 50 0.75 -12.54 -7.47
C VAL A 50 0.34 -13.32 -8.71
N ASN A 51 -0.65 -14.22 -8.58
CA ASN A 51 -1.08 -15.11 -9.66
C ASN A 51 0.11 -15.86 -10.29
N GLU A 52 0.95 -16.45 -9.44
CA GLU A 52 2.09 -17.29 -9.82
C GLU A 52 3.22 -16.58 -10.56
N LYS A 53 3.21 -15.23 -10.56
CA LYS A 53 4.24 -14.41 -11.18
C LYS A 53 4.83 -13.43 -10.18
N ILE A 54 6.14 -13.16 -10.31
CA ILE A 54 6.79 -12.13 -9.50
C ILE A 54 6.35 -10.76 -10.01
N LYS A 55 5.83 -9.94 -9.10
CA LYS A 55 5.39 -8.59 -9.43
C LYS A 55 5.91 -7.57 -8.41
N THR A 56 6.21 -6.39 -8.91
CA THR A 56 6.44 -5.22 -8.06
C THR A 56 5.12 -4.86 -7.38
N THR A 57 5.16 -4.76 -6.06
CA THR A 57 3.97 -4.57 -5.25
C THR A 57 4.16 -3.35 -4.36
N TYR A 58 3.25 -2.41 -4.42
CA TYR A 58 3.38 -1.14 -3.68
C TYR A 58 2.78 -1.26 -2.29
N VAL A 59 3.51 -0.73 -1.31
CA VAL A 59 3.12 -0.84 0.11
C VAL A 59 1.78 -0.16 0.37
N HIS A 60 1.53 1.02 -0.21
CA HIS A 60 0.27 1.74 0.01
C HIS A 60 -0.95 0.93 -0.42
N ARG A 61 -0.85 0.19 -1.52
CA ARG A 61 -1.94 -0.68 -1.97
C ARG A 61 -2.14 -1.86 -1.02
N CYS A 62 -1.05 -2.42 -0.50
CA CYS A 62 -1.13 -3.52 0.46
C CYS A 62 -1.82 -3.10 1.75
N VAL A 63 -1.46 -1.93 2.27
CA VAL A 63 -2.06 -1.40 3.50
C VAL A 63 -3.56 -1.18 3.31
N MET A 64 -3.95 -0.55 2.21
CA MET A 64 -5.36 -0.26 1.95
C MET A 64 -6.17 -1.54 1.69
N ALA A 65 -5.63 -2.48 0.93
CA ALA A 65 -6.32 -3.74 0.66
C ALA A 65 -6.46 -4.60 1.91
N ALA A 66 -5.48 -4.55 2.82
CA ALA A 66 -5.52 -5.34 4.04
C ALA A 66 -6.43 -4.75 5.12
N HIS A 67 -6.50 -3.42 5.22
CA HIS A 67 -7.19 -2.75 6.33
C HIS A 67 -8.50 -2.06 5.94
N ASN A 68 -8.67 -1.73 4.67
CA ASN A 68 -9.89 -1.05 4.20
C ASN A 68 -10.28 -1.53 2.79
N PRO A 69 -10.48 -2.85 2.61
CA PRO A 69 -10.88 -3.37 1.31
C PRO A 69 -12.32 -2.97 1.03
N ILE A 70 -12.54 -2.22 -0.05
CA ILE A 70 -13.87 -1.87 -0.51
C ILE A 70 -14.15 -2.57 -1.83
N ASN A 71 -15.43 -2.74 -2.16
CA ASN A 71 -15.82 -3.44 -3.37
C ASN A 71 -15.29 -2.70 -4.61
N GLY A 72 -14.58 -3.43 -5.49
CA GLY A 72 -14.02 -2.86 -6.71
C GLY A 72 -12.73 -2.08 -6.53
N TYR A 73 -12.04 -2.23 -5.39
CA TYR A 73 -10.81 -1.49 -5.12
C TYR A 73 -9.68 -1.75 -6.14
N GLU A 74 -9.74 -2.88 -6.86
CA GLU A 74 -8.74 -3.23 -7.87
C GLU A 74 -8.68 -2.18 -8.98
N LYS A 75 -9.76 -1.45 -9.20
CA LYS A 75 -9.85 -0.41 -10.23
C LYS A 75 -9.61 0.99 -9.68
N LEU A 76 -9.32 1.11 -8.39
CA LEU A 76 -9.09 2.39 -7.74
C LEU A 76 -7.61 2.62 -7.51
N ASP A 77 -7.25 3.90 -7.43
CA ASP A 77 -5.92 4.33 -7.01
C ASP A 77 -5.92 4.59 -5.49
N VAL A 78 -4.73 4.70 -4.94
CA VAL A 78 -4.54 5.12 -3.54
C VAL A 78 -3.85 6.47 -3.54
N ASN A 79 -4.43 7.43 -2.82
CA ASN A 79 -3.87 8.75 -2.65
C ASN A 79 -3.19 8.89 -1.30
N HIS A 80 -2.00 9.52 -1.28
CA HIS A 80 -1.32 9.91 -0.05
C HIS A 80 -1.79 11.31 0.33
N ILE A 81 -2.54 11.43 1.42
CA ILE A 81 -3.22 12.67 1.79
C ILE A 81 -2.22 13.82 2.00
N ASP A 82 -1.07 13.53 2.60
CA ASP A 82 -0.01 14.53 2.87
C ASP A 82 0.97 14.70 1.69
N PHE A 83 0.74 14.07 0.54
CA PHE A 83 1.61 14.07 -0.63
C PHE A 83 2.97 13.39 -0.43
N ASN A 84 3.18 12.71 0.70
CA ASN A 84 4.42 11.98 0.96
C ASN A 84 4.24 10.50 0.58
N PRO A 85 4.79 10.05 -0.56
CA PRO A 85 4.60 8.66 -1.02
C PRO A 85 5.27 7.62 -0.11
N SER A 86 6.11 8.05 0.82
CA SER A 86 6.74 7.16 1.81
C SER A 86 5.94 7.04 3.10
N ASN A 87 4.90 7.86 3.28
CA ASN A 87 4.06 7.80 4.48
C ASN A 87 2.86 6.90 4.22
N ASN A 88 3.01 5.61 4.51
CA ASN A 88 2.01 4.59 4.23
C ASN A 88 1.21 4.17 5.46
N LYS A 89 1.09 5.06 6.45
CA LYS A 89 0.16 4.85 7.55
C LYS A 89 -1.27 4.87 7.02
N ILE A 90 -2.10 3.97 7.52
CA ILE A 90 -3.49 3.86 7.04
C ILE A 90 -4.25 5.19 7.16
N SER A 91 -3.95 6.00 8.18
CA SER A 91 -4.58 7.31 8.37
C SER A 91 -4.25 8.32 7.28
N ASN A 92 -3.18 8.07 6.51
CA ASN A 92 -2.72 8.95 5.44
C ASN A 92 -3.13 8.48 4.04
N LEU A 93 -3.88 7.39 3.95
CA LEU A 93 -4.23 6.77 2.67
C LEU A 93 -5.74 6.84 2.44
N GLU A 94 -6.11 7.00 1.17
CA GLU A 94 -7.52 6.95 0.77
C GLU A 94 -7.65 6.35 -0.63
N TRP A 95 -8.74 5.62 -0.86
CA TRP A 95 -9.09 5.17 -2.20
C TRP A 95 -9.61 6.35 -3.02
N CYS A 96 -9.23 6.41 -4.27
CA CYS A 96 -9.71 7.43 -5.19
C CYS A 96 -9.75 6.88 -6.61
N THR A 97 -10.53 7.53 -7.46
CA THR A 97 -10.48 7.22 -8.89
C THR A 97 -9.23 7.86 -9.50
N GLU A 98 -8.84 7.41 -10.68
CA GLU A 98 -7.74 8.01 -11.41
C GLU A 98 -7.98 9.51 -11.64
N SER A 99 -9.20 9.87 -11.99
CA SER A 99 -9.60 11.26 -12.21
C SER A 99 -9.47 12.11 -10.94
N GLU A 100 -9.95 11.60 -9.81
CA GLU A 100 -9.83 12.27 -8.52
C GLU A 100 -8.37 12.46 -8.11
N ASN A 101 -7.54 11.44 -8.32
CA ASN A 101 -6.12 11.50 -8.00
C ASN A 101 -5.40 12.57 -8.83
N MET A 102 -5.72 12.67 -10.11
CA MET A 102 -5.19 13.69 -10.99
C MET A 102 -5.60 15.09 -10.55
N GLN A 103 -6.87 15.30 -10.20
CA GLN A 103 -7.37 16.58 -9.71
C GLN A 103 -6.68 17.00 -8.43
N HIS A 104 -6.45 16.07 -7.51
CA HIS A 104 -5.74 16.33 -6.26
C HIS A 104 -4.32 16.82 -6.55
N SER A 105 -3.61 16.16 -7.46
CA SER A 105 -2.26 16.55 -7.86
C SER A 105 -2.21 17.94 -8.49
N ILE A 106 -3.12 18.24 -9.41
CA ILE A 106 -3.20 19.54 -10.08
C ILE A 106 -3.47 20.65 -9.07
N ARG A 107 -4.45 20.44 -8.20
CA ARG A 107 -4.88 21.44 -7.20
C ARG A 107 -3.75 21.82 -6.26
N ASN A 108 -2.82 20.93 -6.03
CA ASN A 108 -1.71 21.09 -5.09
C ASN A 108 -0.36 21.30 -5.77
N GLY A 109 -0.34 21.62 -7.06
CA GLY A 109 0.86 21.96 -7.78
C GLY A 109 1.78 20.79 -8.10
N ARG A 110 1.22 19.61 -8.27
CA ARG A 110 2.01 18.40 -8.55
C ARG A 110 1.77 17.83 -9.92
#